data_fe61dbc431f7afa63d22b9611965d4a2
#
_entry.id   fe61dbc431f7afa63d22b9611965d4a2
#
_cell.length_a   1.000
_cell.length_b   1.000
_cell.length_c   1.000
_cell.angle_alpha   90.00
_cell.angle_beta   90.00
_cell.angle_gamma   90.00
#
_symmetry.space_group_name_H-M   'P 1'
#
loop_
_entity.id
_entity.type
_entity.pdbx_description
1 polymer ?
#
loop_
_entity_poly.entity_id
_entity_poly.type
_entity_poly.pdbx_seq_one_letter_code
_entity_poly.pdbx_strand_id
1 'polypeptide(L)'
;MQMLPSKLFELITNLRGVFSDLEQMGIRVEIGDDFAKFRSLRSQLSNRGPIYPMFDVASSYIDQGNGFWVCGFNPDGELIHTQAVRLLDLDGVSLDQHLKTHRHKYITPGSTPDPDLTFYSGPEALQTITGKVCYHGEFWLHASGLGGPRSQGATSMLSRILLEIMVGAWNPSFVFALVPQRLAAKGAHLRYGYNHCDHGSWLDANQQMTEEDHLIWMAANDLANLLARKPQRFQCAKNVSIAQFTKPAGMPKANCISVKKQEAIM
;
A
#
# COMPACT_ATOMS: atom_id res chain seq x y z
N MET A 1 -21.19 -15.80 5.79
CA MET A 1 -20.77 -17.15 5.29
C MET A 1 -19.55 -17.56 6.12
N GLN A 2 -19.64 -18.65 6.86
CA GLN A 2 -18.55 -19.10 7.73
C GLN A 2 -17.45 -19.74 6.88
N MET A 3 -16.19 -19.35 7.12
CA MET A 3 -15.04 -19.94 6.42
C MET A 3 -14.92 -21.43 6.76
N LEU A 4 -14.69 -22.28 5.75
CA LEU A 4 -14.47 -23.71 5.96
C LEU A 4 -13.18 -23.95 6.76
N PRO A 5 -13.14 -24.93 7.70
CA PRO A 5 -11.97 -25.20 8.53
C PRO A 5 -10.68 -25.46 7.72
N SER A 6 -10.78 -26.10 6.56
CA SER A 6 -9.62 -26.32 5.66
C SER A 6 -9.05 -25.02 5.11
N LYS A 7 -9.90 -24.08 4.70
CA LYS A 7 -9.47 -22.75 4.23
C LYS A 7 -8.86 -21.91 5.36
N LEU A 8 -9.43 -22.02 6.56
CA LEU A 8 -8.85 -21.36 7.74
C LEU A 8 -7.46 -21.92 8.06
N PHE A 9 -7.28 -23.22 7.99
CA PHE A 9 -5.98 -23.86 8.21
C PHE A 9 -4.95 -23.45 7.15
N GLU A 10 -5.35 -23.39 5.89
CA GLU A 10 -4.50 -22.92 4.80
C GLU A 10 -4.09 -21.46 5.00
N LEU A 11 -5.02 -20.57 5.34
CA LEU A 11 -4.76 -19.17 5.67
C LEU A 11 -3.75 -19.02 6.81
N ILE A 12 -3.95 -19.73 7.91
CA ILE A 12 -3.02 -19.70 9.07
C ILE A 12 -1.63 -20.18 8.66
N THR A 13 -1.55 -21.24 7.85
CA THR A 13 -0.28 -21.82 7.40
C THR A 13 0.48 -20.85 6.50
N ASN A 14 -0.20 -20.19 5.57
CA ASN A 14 0.39 -19.21 4.66
C ASN A 14 0.87 -17.97 5.43
N LEU A 15 0.02 -17.43 6.29
CA LEU A 15 0.34 -16.25 7.09
C LEU A 15 1.48 -16.48 8.06
N ARG A 16 1.59 -17.67 8.67
CA ARG A 16 2.69 -17.99 9.60
C ARG A 16 4.07 -17.77 8.98
N GLY A 17 4.25 -18.16 7.72
CA GLY A 17 5.51 -17.95 7.01
C GLY A 17 5.79 -16.45 6.80
N VAL A 18 4.77 -15.69 6.40
CA VAL A 18 4.87 -14.25 6.17
C VAL A 18 5.18 -13.48 7.45
N PHE A 19 4.52 -13.82 8.57
CA PHE A 19 4.81 -13.22 9.87
C PHE A 19 6.25 -13.50 10.33
N SER A 20 6.72 -14.75 10.18
CA SER A 20 8.10 -15.11 10.52
C SER A 20 9.13 -14.34 9.69
N ASP A 21 8.88 -14.15 8.39
CA ASP A 21 9.78 -13.40 7.52
C ASP A 21 9.80 -11.91 7.90
N LEU A 22 8.66 -11.31 8.24
CA LEU A 22 8.58 -9.92 8.73
C LEU A 22 9.27 -9.74 10.09
N GLU A 23 9.11 -10.69 11.00
CA GLU A 23 9.78 -10.66 12.30
C GLU A 23 11.30 -10.72 12.16
N GLN A 24 11.82 -11.52 11.22
CA GLN A 24 13.25 -11.55 10.87
C GLN A 24 13.75 -10.21 10.30
N MET A 25 12.86 -9.42 9.69
CA MET A 25 13.14 -8.04 9.23
C MET A 25 12.98 -7.00 10.34
N GLY A 26 12.69 -7.42 11.58
CA GLY A 26 12.44 -6.52 12.71
C GLY A 26 11.07 -5.85 12.66
N ILE A 27 10.07 -6.47 12.04
CA ILE A 27 8.70 -5.96 11.96
C ILE A 27 7.77 -6.87 12.76
N ARG A 28 7.29 -6.42 13.91
CA ARG A 28 6.21 -7.05 14.66
C ARG A 28 4.87 -6.53 14.13
N VAL A 29 4.01 -7.42 13.66
CA VAL A 29 2.70 -7.06 13.10
C VAL A 29 1.61 -7.18 14.16
N GLU A 30 0.72 -6.20 14.16
CA GLU A 30 -0.51 -6.18 14.94
C GLU A 30 -1.71 -5.97 14.01
N ILE A 31 -2.80 -6.71 14.24
CA ILE A 31 -4.05 -6.64 13.49
C ILE A 31 -5.16 -6.32 14.47
N GLY A 32 -6.04 -5.40 14.10
CA GLY A 32 -7.16 -5.00 14.95
C GLY A 32 -8.34 -4.45 14.18
N ASP A 33 -9.46 -4.36 14.86
CA ASP A 33 -10.75 -3.83 14.38
C ASP A 33 -11.21 -2.59 15.17
N ASP A 34 -10.48 -2.22 16.23
CA ASP A 34 -10.70 -0.97 16.98
C ASP A 34 -10.10 0.23 16.24
N PHE A 35 -10.92 0.94 15.48
CA PHE A 35 -10.49 2.12 14.74
C PHE A 35 -10.25 3.36 15.61
N ALA A 36 -10.72 3.41 16.84
CA ALA A 36 -10.32 4.46 17.78
C ALA A 36 -8.85 4.27 18.20
N LYS A 37 -8.43 3.01 18.43
CA LYS A 37 -7.02 2.66 18.63
C LYS A 37 -6.20 2.97 17.39
N PHE A 38 -6.67 2.60 16.18
CA PHE A 38 -5.97 2.88 14.93
C PHE A 38 -5.74 4.39 14.73
N ARG A 39 -6.77 5.20 14.98
CA ARG A 39 -6.67 6.67 14.94
C ARG A 39 -5.60 7.19 15.90
N SER A 40 -5.57 6.67 17.13
CA SER A 40 -4.55 7.03 18.14
C SER A 40 -3.14 6.67 17.68
N LEU A 41 -2.92 5.46 17.14
CA LEU A 41 -1.65 5.04 16.59
C LEU A 41 -1.22 5.94 15.41
N ARG A 42 -2.17 6.21 14.51
CA ARG A 42 -1.94 7.00 13.30
C ARG A 42 -1.57 8.47 13.61
N SER A 43 -2.11 9.03 14.69
CA SER A 43 -1.80 10.40 15.14
C SER A 43 -0.37 10.57 15.67
N GLN A 44 0.33 9.50 16.00
CA GLN A 44 1.74 9.53 16.41
C GLN A 44 2.70 9.80 15.23
N LEU A 45 2.23 9.66 14.00
CA LEU A 45 3.03 9.87 12.80
C LEU A 45 3.01 11.35 12.38
N SER A 46 3.92 12.15 12.94
CA SER A 46 4.01 13.59 12.68
C SER A 46 4.27 13.97 11.22
N ASN A 47 4.84 13.06 10.44
CA ASN A 47 5.15 13.26 9.02
C ASN A 47 4.01 12.84 8.08
N ARG A 48 2.85 12.51 8.63
CA ARG A 48 1.65 12.12 7.89
C ARG A 48 0.53 13.13 8.15
N GLY A 49 -0.21 13.49 7.11
CA GLY A 49 -1.43 14.27 7.25
C GLY A 49 -2.51 13.56 8.10
N PRO A 50 -3.67 14.17 8.33
CA PRO A 50 -4.78 13.52 9.04
C PRO A 50 -5.16 12.18 8.44
N ILE A 51 -5.81 11.32 9.24
CA ILE A 51 -6.39 10.05 8.75
C ILE A 51 -7.51 10.35 7.76
N TYR A 52 -7.62 9.54 6.71
CA TYR A 52 -8.72 9.67 5.74
C TYR A 52 -10.08 9.46 6.42
N PRO A 53 -11.11 10.28 6.11
CA PRO A 53 -12.42 10.18 6.74
C PRO A 53 -13.07 8.80 6.60
N MET A 54 -12.72 8.03 5.56
CA MET A 54 -13.17 6.66 5.38
C MET A 54 -12.71 5.73 6.52
N PHE A 55 -11.58 6.01 7.16
CA PHE A 55 -10.99 5.22 8.25
C PHE A 55 -11.07 5.91 9.62
N ASP A 56 -11.68 7.10 9.69
CA ASP A 56 -11.87 7.83 10.94
C ASP A 56 -13.25 7.56 11.55
N VAL A 57 -13.28 7.00 12.76
CA VAL A 57 -14.52 6.74 13.52
C VAL A 57 -15.32 8.03 13.82
N ALA A 58 -14.69 9.20 13.76
CA ALA A 58 -15.39 10.47 13.90
C ALA A 58 -16.20 10.85 12.65
N SER A 59 -15.85 10.31 11.50
CA SER A 59 -16.44 10.65 10.20
C SER A 59 -17.18 9.49 9.53
N SER A 60 -16.93 8.25 9.96
CA SER A 60 -17.46 7.04 9.34
C SER A 60 -17.88 6.03 10.40
N TYR A 61 -19.03 5.39 10.18
CA TYR A 61 -19.41 4.23 10.97
C TYR A 61 -18.53 3.04 10.62
N ILE A 62 -17.74 2.59 11.59
CA ILE A 62 -16.80 1.48 11.46
C ILE A 62 -17.01 0.51 12.61
N ASP A 63 -17.22 -0.76 12.28
CA ASP A 63 -17.33 -1.85 13.26
C ASP A 63 -16.54 -3.08 12.81
N GLN A 64 -16.54 -4.13 13.63
CA GLN A 64 -15.86 -5.40 13.39
C GLN A 64 -16.34 -6.13 12.11
N GLY A 65 -17.56 -5.83 11.65
CA GLY A 65 -18.14 -6.42 10.43
C GLY A 65 -17.65 -5.77 9.14
N ASN A 66 -17.16 -4.52 9.21
CA ASN A 66 -16.91 -3.72 8.01
C ASN A 66 -15.52 -3.07 7.94
N GLY A 67 -14.62 -3.34 8.89
CA GLY A 67 -13.27 -2.79 8.84
C GLY A 67 -12.27 -3.50 9.72
N PHE A 68 -11.02 -3.54 9.28
CA PHE A 68 -9.86 -3.89 10.12
C PHE A 68 -8.61 -3.17 9.61
N TRP A 69 -7.59 -3.15 10.45
CA TRP A 69 -6.30 -2.55 10.16
C TRP A 69 -5.13 -3.48 10.47
N VAL A 70 -4.00 -3.22 9.84
CA VAL A 70 -2.72 -3.90 10.08
C VAL A 70 -1.67 -2.83 10.35
N CYS A 71 -1.02 -2.91 11.52
CA CYS A 71 0.09 -2.05 11.91
C CYS A 71 1.37 -2.88 12.07
N GLY A 72 2.51 -2.26 11.78
CA GLY A 72 3.83 -2.84 11.99
C GLY A 72 4.65 -1.97 12.93
N PHE A 73 5.37 -2.62 13.84
CA PHE A 73 6.23 -1.96 14.84
C PHE A 73 7.65 -2.47 14.71
N ASN A 74 8.63 -1.58 14.91
CA ASN A 74 10.04 -1.97 15.01
C ASN A 74 10.33 -2.61 16.38
N PRO A 75 11.57 -3.12 16.64
CA PRO A 75 11.92 -3.71 17.92
C PRO A 75 11.82 -2.74 19.10
N ASP A 76 11.96 -1.44 18.86
CA ASP A 76 11.82 -0.38 19.87
C ASP A 76 10.36 -0.04 20.19
N GLY A 77 9.40 -0.68 19.51
CA GLY A 77 7.97 -0.45 19.67
C GLY A 77 7.42 0.75 18.89
N GLU A 78 8.21 1.37 18.03
CA GLU A 78 7.76 2.49 17.21
C GLU A 78 6.92 2.01 16.03
N LEU A 79 5.87 2.73 15.71
CA LEU A 79 5.00 2.46 14.56
C LEU A 79 5.73 2.76 13.25
N ILE A 80 5.97 1.73 12.44
CA ILE A 80 6.68 1.83 11.15
C ILE A 80 5.83 1.44 9.95
N HIS A 81 4.64 0.91 10.18
CA HIS A 81 3.70 0.54 9.11
C HIS A 81 2.26 0.74 9.53
N THR A 82 1.45 1.23 8.61
CA THR A 82 -0.02 1.27 8.72
C THR A 82 -0.64 0.84 7.41
N GLN A 83 -1.77 0.16 7.47
CA GLN A 83 -2.74 -0.02 6.39
C GLN A 83 -4.09 -0.38 7.00
N ALA A 84 -5.17 -0.09 6.28
CA ALA A 84 -6.51 -0.42 6.71
C ALA A 84 -7.39 -0.80 5.52
N VAL A 85 -8.45 -1.56 5.78
CA VAL A 85 -9.41 -1.97 4.77
C VAL A 85 -10.84 -1.78 5.29
N ARG A 86 -11.72 -1.37 4.38
CA ARG A 86 -13.16 -1.22 4.62
C ARG A 86 -13.95 -2.06 3.63
N LEU A 87 -14.93 -2.81 4.16
CA LEU A 87 -15.96 -3.44 3.34
C LEU A 87 -17.05 -2.43 3.02
N LEU A 88 -17.38 -2.32 1.76
CA LEU A 88 -18.47 -1.53 1.19
C LEU A 88 -19.48 -2.48 0.56
N ASP A 89 -20.75 -2.27 0.84
CA ASP A 89 -21.85 -2.94 0.15
C ASP A 89 -22.32 -2.03 -0.99
N LEU A 90 -21.94 -2.37 -2.22
CA LEU A 90 -22.30 -1.66 -3.44
C LEU A 90 -23.30 -2.47 -4.28
N ASP A 91 -24.17 -3.26 -3.62
CA ASP A 91 -25.20 -3.99 -4.35
C ASP A 91 -26.18 -3.01 -5.03
N GLY A 92 -26.31 -3.13 -6.34
CA GLY A 92 -27.10 -2.22 -7.16
C GLY A 92 -26.51 -0.83 -7.42
N VAL A 93 -25.28 -0.56 -6.92
CA VAL A 93 -24.59 0.74 -7.07
C VAL A 93 -23.17 0.52 -7.63
N SER A 94 -22.75 1.30 -8.62
CA SER A 94 -21.36 1.24 -9.10
C SER A 94 -20.42 2.02 -8.20
N LEU A 95 -19.11 1.68 -8.26
CA LEU A 95 -18.09 2.45 -7.55
C LEU A 95 -18.07 3.92 -7.99
N ASP A 96 -18.34 4.21 -9.27
CA ASP A 96 -18.49 5.58 -9.77
C ASP A 96 -19.58 6.36 -9.02
N GLN A 97 -20.77 5.78 -8.89
CA GLN A 97 -21.89 6.40 -8.14
C GLN A 97 -21.54 6.56 -6.66
N HIS A 98 -20.89 5.54 -6.07
CA HIS A 98 -20.47 5.57 -4.67
C HIS A 98 -19.45 6.69 -4.41
N LEU A 99 -18.42 6.83 -5.26
CA LEU A 99 -17.43 7.90 -5.14
C LEU A 99 -18.06 9.28 -5.31
N LYS A 100 -19.02 9.44 -6.22
CA LYS A 100 -19.77 10.70 -6.39
C LYS A 100 -20.57 11.07 -5.13
N THR A 101 -21.20 10.08 -4.50
CA THR A 101 -22.03 10.31 -3.31
C THR A 101 -21.20 10.52 -2.04
N HIS A 102 -20.09 9.80 -1.90
CA HIS A 102 -19.28 9.76 -0.69
C HIS A 102 -17.87 10.35 -0.87
N ARG A 103 -17.68 11.21 -1.86
CA ARG A 103 -16.38 11.80 -2.25
C ARG A 103 -15.59 12.39 -1.10
N HIS A 104 -16.25 13.08 -0.16
CA HIS A 104 -15.63 13.67 1.03
C HIS A 104 -14.91 12.65 1.93
N LYS A 105 -15.20 11.35 1.80
CA LYS A 105 -14.53 10.29 2.55
C LYS A 105 -13.21 9.85 1.94
N TYR A 106 -12.98 10.15 0.67
CA TYR A 106 -11.83 9.69 -0.11
C TYR A 106 -10.81 10.78 -0.43
N ILE A 107 -11.22 12.05 -0.39
CA ILE A 107 -10.34 13.18 -0.66
C ILE A 107 -9.29 13.29 0.44
N THR A 108 -8.05 13.60 0.05
CA THR A 108 -6.93 13.79 0.97
C THR A 108 -7.26 14.89 1.98
N PRO A 109 -7.27 14.62 3.29
CA PRO A 109 -7.57 15.64 4.29
C PRO A 109 -6.60 16.82 4.21
N GLY A 110 -7.15 18.03 4.17
CA GLY A 110 -6.37 19.28 4.07
C GLY A 110 -5.94 19.62 2.64
N SER A 111 -6.29 18.84 1.62
CA SER A 111 -6.23 19.28 0.24
C SER A 111 -7.30 20.35 -0.01
N THR A 112 -6.92 21.36 -0.76
CA THR A 112 -7.80 22.49 -1.04
C THR A 112 -8.59 22.27 -2.31
N PRO A 113 -9.64 21.55 -2.37
CA PRO A 113 -10.90 22.02 -2.87
C PRO A 113 -12.00 21.71 -1.90
N ASP A 114 -13.10 22.44 -2.01
CA ASP A 114 -14.33 22.13 -1.32
C ASP A 114 -14.75 20.70 -1.64
N PRO A 115 -14.76 19.76 -0.65
CA PRO A 115 -15.12 18.37 -0.90
C PRO A 115 -16.50 18.23 -1.53
N ASP A 116 -17.42 19.14 -1.27
CA ASP A 116 -18.77 19.12 -1.82
C ASP A 116 -18.85 19.45 -3.32
N LEU A 117 -17.83 20.13 -3.82
CA LEU A 117 -17.71 20.54 -5.22
C LEU A 117 -16.69 19.71 -6.01
N THR A 118 -16.04 18.74 -5.35
CA THR A 118 -15.01 17.90 -5.98
C THR A 118 -15.60 16.56 -6.41
N PHE A 119 -15.18 16.00 -7.52
CA PHE A 119 -15.58 14.66 -7.98
C PHE A 119 -14.39 13.89 -8.56
N TYR A 120 -14.46 12.57 -8.48
CA TYR A 120 -13.46 11.68 -9.05
C TYR A 120 -13.82 11.34 -10.49
N SER A 121 -12.91 11.63 -11.42
CA SER A 121 -12.97 11.22 -12.82
C SER A 121 -11.97 10.10 -13.03
N GLY A 122 -12.43 8.93 -13.45
CA GLY A 122 -11.61 7.73 -13.55
C GLY A 122 -12.00 6.82 -14.71
N PRO A 123 -11.44 5.62 -14.74
CA PRO A 123 -11.60 4.67 -15.82
C PRO A 123 -13.02 4.08 -15.87
N GLU A 124 -13.36 3.46 -17.01
CA GLU A 124 -14.63 2.76 -17.22
C GLU A 124 -14.86 1.63 -16.19
N ALA A 125 -13.79 1.05 -15.64
CA ALA A 125 -13.85 0.05 -14.58
C ALA A 125 -14.70 0.49 -13.38
N LEU A 126 -14.76 1.79 -13.08
CA LEU A 126 -15.62 2.34 -12.02
C LEU A 126 -17.09 1.97 -12.17
N GLN A 127 -17.57 1.81 -13.41
CA GLN A 127 -18.97 1.44 -13.71
C GLN A 127 -19.25 -0.04 -13.47
N THR A 128 -18.21 -0.89 -13.53
CA THR A 128 -18.33 -2.35 -13.42
C THR A 128 -18.05 -2.87 -12.01
N ILE A 129 -17.34 -2.09 -11.18
CA ILE A 129 -17.05 -2.45 -9.79
C ILE A 129 -18.29 -2.25 -8.94
N THR A 130 -18.91 -3.37 -8.52
CA THR A 130 -20.18 -3.42 -7.75
C THR A 130 -20.17 -4.58 -6.76
N GLY A 131 -21.24 -4.70 -5.95
CA GLY A 131 -21.42 -5.78 -4.97
C GLY A 131 -20.58 -5.59 -3.73
N LYS A 132 -20.03 -6.65 -3.15
CA LYS A 132 -19.12 -6.56 -2.01
C LYS A 132 -17.76 -6.08 -2.47
N VAL A 133 -17.41 -4.84 -2.13
CA VAL A 133 -16.18 -4.19 -2.55
C VAL A 133 -15.36 -3.79 -1.33
N CYS A 134 -14.06 -4.04 -1.36
CA CYS A 134 -13.18 -3.59 -0.30
C CYS A 134 -12.34 -2.38 -0.73
N TYR A 135 -12.31 -1.34 0.11
CA TYR A 135 -11.41 -0.20 -0.04
C TYR A 135 -10.17 -0.39 0.85
N HIS A 136 -8.99 -0.50 0.23
CA HIS A 136 -7.70 -0.60 0.89
C HIS A 136 -7.04 0.77 0.92
N GLY A 137 -6.74 1.30 2.09
CA GLY A 137 -6.13 2.61 2.26
C GLY A 137 -5.18 2.70 3.44
N GLU A 138 -4.77 3.90 3.77
CA GLU A 138 -3.82 4.23 4.85
C GLU A 138 -2.48 3.49 4.74
N PHE A 139 -2.14 2.96 3.56
CA PHE A 139 -0.90 2.22 3.38
C PHE A 139 0.32 3.14 3.52
N TRP A 140 1.12 2.87 4.52
CA TRP A 140 2.39 3.55 4.75
C TRP A 140 3.40 2.55 5.34
N LEU A 141 4.63 2.64 4.90
CA LEU A 141 5.76 1.93 5.49
C LEU A 141 6.92 2.90 5.62
N HIS A 142 7.55 2.97 6.78
CA HIS A 142 8.69 3.84 7.03
C HIS A 142 9.81 3.62 6.02
N ALA A 143 10.40 4.71 5.52
CA ALA A 143 11.55 4.65 4.63
C ALA A 143 12.82 4.51 5.48
N SER A 144 13.18 3.31 5.84
CA SER A 144 14.53 3.00 6.31
C SER A 144 15.43 2.89 5.08
N GLY A 145 16.61 3.53 5.09
CA GLY A 145 17.53 3.64 3.95
C GLY A 145 17.83 2.36 3.14
N LEU A 146 18.92 2.34 2.41
CA LEU A 146 19.38 1.16 1.65
C LEU A 146 19.53 -0.06 2.58
N GLY A 147 18.90 -1.19 2.19
CA GLY A 147 18.90 -2.42 3.00
C GLY A 147 17.76 -2.54 4.01
N GLY A 148 16.90 -1.53 4.14
CA GLY A 148 15.75 -1.57 5.04
C GLY A 148 14.61 -2.49 4.54
N PRO A 149 13.54 -2.67 5.36
CA PRO A 149 12.45 -3.61 5.08
C PRO A 149 11.79 -3.46 3.70
N ARG A 150 11.70 -2.22 3.17
CA ARG A 150 11.15 -1.99 1.83
C ARG A 150 11.92 -2.70 0.73
N SER A 151 13.26 -2.69 0.80
CA SER A 151 14.13 -3.34 -0.18
C SER A 151 14.11 -4.87 -0.06
N GLN A 152 13.67 -5.39 1.08
CA GLN A 152 13.54 -6.82 1.35
C GLN A 152 12.14 -7.38 1.05
N GLY A 153 11.23 -6.58 0.45
CA GLY A 153 9.91 -7.03 0.06
C GLY A 153 8.83 -6.91 1.14
N ALA A 154 9.09 -6.25 2.27
CA ALA A 154 8.11 -6.08 3.34
C ALA A 154 6.79 -5.46 2.86
N THR A 155 6.83 -4.54 1.87
CA THR A 155 5.62 -3.95 1.26
C THR A 155 4.65 -5.02 0.74
N SER A 156 5.16 -5.98 -0.04
CA SER A 156 4.32 -7.04 -0.62
C SER A 156 3.82 -8.02 0.45
N MET A 157 4.63 -8.32 1.45
CA MET A 157 4.26 -9.21 2.56
C MET A 157 3.16 -8.59 3.42
N LEU A 158 3.29 -7.32 3.77
CA LEU A 158 2.30 -6.59 4.58
C LEU A 158 0.97 -6.45 3.83
N SER A 159 1.00 -6.09 2.54
CA SER A 159 -0.21 -6.04 1.72
C SER A 159 -0.87 -7.41 1.62
N ARG A 160 -0.08 -8.48 1.42
CA ARG A 160 -0.59 -9.84 1.35
C ARG A 160 -1.33 -10.26 2.62
N ILE A 161 -0.80 -9.92 3.82
CA ILE A 161 -1.49 -10.22 5.09
C ILE A 161 -2.90 -9.63 5.07
N LEU A 162 -3.03 -8.35 4.71
CA LEU A 162 -4.33 -7.70 4.66
C LEU A 162 -5.26 -8.37 3.65
N LEU A 163 -4.76 -8.65 2.43
CA LEU A 163 -5.56 -9.24 1.36
C LEU A 163 -6.03 -10.67 1.71
N GLU A 164 -5.18 -11.49 2.32
CA GLU A 164 -5.56 -12.86 2.75
C GLU A 164 -6.65 -12.82 3.84
N ILE A 165 -6.49 -11.97 4.85
CA ILE A 165 -7.48 -11.82 5.92
C ILE A 165 -8.80 -11.27 5.36
N MET A 166 -8.74 -10.25 4.51
CA MET A 166 -9.89 -9.64 3.83
C MET A 166 -10.70 -10.66 3.04
N VAL A 167 -10.02 -11.49 2.23
CA VAL A 167 -10.69 -12.55 1.46
C VAL A 167 -11.29 -13.60 2.39
N GLY A 168 -10.56 -13.98 3.44
CA GLY A 168 -11.06 -14.93 4.43
C GLY A 168 -12.31 -14.43 5.18
N ALA A 169 -12.33 -13.16 5.55
CA ALA A 169 -13.41 -12.55 6.30
C ALA A 169 -14.65 -12.28 5.44
N TRP A 170 -14.48 -11.73 4.23
CA TRP A 170 -15.57 -11.13 3.47
C TRP A 170 -15.78 -11.69 2.06
N ASN A 171 -14.76 -12.34 1.48
CA ASN A 171 -14.79 -12.85 0.11
C ASN A 171 -15.35 -11.81 -0.89
N PRO A 172 -14.71 -10.64 -1.02
CA PRO A 172 -15.24 -9.55 -1.82
C PRO A 172 -15.20 -9.88 -3.32
N SER A 173 -16.10 -9.25 -4.09
CA SER A 173 -16.09 -9.28 -5.55
C SER A 173 -14.93 -8.48 -6.13
N PHE A 174 -14.58 -7.38 -5.45
CA PHE A 174 -13.50 -6.48 -5.86
C PHE A 174 -12.78 -5.91 -4.63
N VAL A 175 -11.52 -5.57 -4.83
CA VAL A 175 -10.76 -4.67 -3.94
C VAL A 175 -10.17 -3.54 -4.76
N PHE A 176 -10.18 -2.33 -4.21
CA PHE A 176 -9.56 -1.17 -4.84
C PHE A 176 -8.82 -0.29 -3.85
N ALA A 177 -7.95 0.56 -4.36
CA ALA A 177 -7.34 1.67 -3.65
C ALA A 177 -7.16 2.86 -4.60
N LEU A 178 -7.10 4.05 -4.03
CA LEU A 178 -6.70 5.27 -4.72
C LEU A 178 -5.24 5.57 -4.36
N VAL A 179 -4.40 5.72 -5.37
CA VAL A 179 -2.96 5.84 -5.18
C VAL A 179 -2.44 7.07 -5.92
N PRO A 180 -1.78 8.02 -5.23
CA PRO A 180 -1.18 9.18 -5.87
C PRO A 180 -0.30 8.80 -7.06
N GLN A 181 -0.39 9.53 -8.16
CA GLN A 181 0.36 9.31 -9.40
C GLN A 181 1.84 9.05 -9.15
N ARG A 182 2.47 9.81 -8.27
CA ARG A 182 3.89 9.66 -7.91
C ARG A 182 4.25 8.26 -7.37
N LEU A 183 3.30 7.57 -6.74
CA LEU A 183 3.47 6.21 -6.23
C LEU A 183 3.11 5.18 -7.29
N ALA A 184 2.05 5.42 -8.07
CA ALA A 184 1.65 4.57 -9.20
C ALA A 184 2.78 4.48 -10.24
N ALA A 185 3.37 5.61 -10.63
CA ALA A 185 4.51 5.70 -11.54
C ALA A 185 5.76 4.92 -11.05
N LYS A 186 5.90 4.75 -9.73
CA LYS A 186 6.96 3.90 -9.13
C LYS A 186 6.55 2.44 -8.98
N GLY A 187 5.45 2.01 -9.58
CA GLY A 187 4.96 0.64 -9.51
C GLY A 187 4.43 0.23 -8.12
N ALA A 188 3.83 1.16 -7.37
CA ALA A 188 3.27 0.85 -6.05
C ALA A 188 2.21 -0.26 -6.15
N HIS A 189 1.33 -0.22 -7.17
CA HIS A 189 0.31 -1.22 -7.41
C HIS A 189 0.89 -2.65 -7.48
N LEU A 190 2.00 -2.86 -8.21
CA LEU A 190 2.64 -4.16 -8.32
C LEU A 190 3.18 -4.66 -6.97
N ARG A 191 3.76 -3.75 -6.16
CA ARG A 191 4.25 -4.10 -4.82
C ARG A 191 3.13 -4.42 -3.84
N TYR A 192 1.95 -3.83 -4.05
CA TYR A 192 0.75 -4.13 -3.26
C TYR A 192 0.01 -5.37 -3.77
N GLY A 193 0.44 -5.94 -4.91
CA GLY A 193 -0.15 -7.14 -5.51
C GLY A 193 -1.28 -6.85 -6.50
N TYR A 194 -1.59 -5.59 -6.79
CA TYR A 194 -2.63 -5.22 -7.73
C TYR A 194 -2.16 -5.37 -9.18
N ASN A 195 -3.04 -5.88 -10.04
CA ASN A 195 -2.75 -6.11 -11.46
C ASN A 195 -3.38 -5.05 -12.39
N HIS A 196 -4.31 -4.24 -11.90
CA HIS A 196 -4.88 -3.11 -12.62
C HIS A 196 -4.42 -1.80 -11.97
N CYS A 197 -4.08 -0.82 -12.81
CA CYS A 197 -3.66 0.52 -12.40
C CYS A 197 -4.06 1.50 -13.50
N ASP A 198 -5.18 2.15 -13.29
CA ASP A 198 -5.81 3.01 -14.26
C ASP A 198 -5.72 4.47 -13.82
N HIS A 199 -5.57 5.37 -14.80
CA HIS A 199 -5.52 6.81 -14.53
C HIS A 199 -6.84 7.31 -13.96
N GLY A 200 -6.76 8.19 -12.96
CA GLY A 200 -7.89 8.90 -12.38
C GLY A 200 -7.44 10.21 -11.74
N SER A 201 -8.38 11.11 -11.56
CA SER A 201 -8.11 12.45 -11.02
C SER A 201 -9.30 12.98 -10.24
N TRP A 202 -9.01 13.76 -9.22
CA TRP A 202 -10.00 14.60 -8.55
C TRP A 202 -10.11 15.93 -9.29
N LEU A 203 -11.34 16.32 -9.63
CA LEU A 203 -11.65 17.54 -10.36
C LEU A 203 -12.50 18.45 -9.48
N ASP A 204 -12.26 19.76 -9.55
CA ASP A 204 -13.09 20.78 -8.89
C ASP A 204 -14.39 21.08 -9.69
N ALA A 205 -15.19 22.04 -9.20
CA ALA A 205 -16.41 22.49 -9.86
C ALA A 205 -16.20 23.03 -11.29
N ASN A 206 -15.01 23.50 -11.60
CA ASN A 206 -14.62 24.03 -12.91
C ASN A 206 -13.95 22.97 -13.79
N GLN A 207 -14.01 21.69 -13.37
CA GLN A 207 -13.35 20.56 -14.03
C GLN A 207 -11.81 20.69 -14.12
N GLN A 208 -11.22 21.49 -13.23
CA GLN A 208 -9.77 21.57 -13.11
C GLN A 208 -9.26 20.46 -12.20
N MET A 209 -8.17 19.82 -12.61
CA MET A 209 -7.54 18.76 -11.84
C MET A 209 -6.93 19.34 -10.57
N THR A 210 -7.32 18.80 -9.41
CA THR A 210 -6.83 19.19 -8.09
C THR A 210 -5.84 18.19 -7.51
N GLU A 211 -6.06 16.89 -7.77
CA GLU A 211 -5.19 15.81 -7.34
C GLU A 211 -5.29 14.66 -8.35
N GLU A 212 -4.18 13.98 -8.63
CA GLU A 212 -4.13 12.83 -9.53
C GLU A 212 -3.93 11.56 -8.72
N ASP A 213 -4.99 10.76 -8.62
CA ASP A 213 -5.02 9.49 -7.92
C ASP A 213 -5.42 8.37 -8.87
N HIS A 214 -4.50 7.45 -9.11
CA HIS A 214 -4.78 6.26 -9.93
C HIS A 214 -5.68 5.29 -9.17
N LEU A 215 -6.68 4.75 -9.86
CA LEU A 215 -7.46 3.62 -9.39
C LEU A 215 -6.62 2.35 -9.58
N ILE A 216 -6.25 1.70 -8.48
CA ILE A 216 -5.71 0.34 -8.53
C ILE A 216 -6.77 -0.63 -8.02
N TRP A 217 -6.95 -1.76 -8.72
CA TRP A 217 -8.01 -2.69 -8.35
C TRP A 217 -7.73 -4.13 -8.78
N MET A 218 -8.46 -5.05 -8.18
CA MET A 218 -8.49 -6.48 -8.53
C MET A 218 -9.91 -7.01 -8.39
N ALA A 219 -10.31 -7.89 -9.32
CA ALA A 219 -11.49 -8.71 -9.17
C ALA A 219 -11.21 -9.95 -8.30
N ALA A 220 -12.26 -10.66 -7.87
CA ALA A 220 -12.16 -11.87 -7.04
C ALA A 220 -11.21 -12.93 -7.64
N ASN A 221 -11.25 -13.12 -8.97
CA ASN A 221 -10.37 -14.07 -9.65
C ASN A 221 -8.89 -13.65 -9.58
N ASP A 222 -8.60 -12.37 -9.69
CA ASP A 222 -7.24 -11.84 -9.57
C ASP A 222 -6.70 -12.03 -8.16
N LEU A 223 -7.53 -11.74 -7.15
CA LEU A 223 -7.24 -12.01 -5.75
C LEU A 223 -6.95 -13.49 -5.51
N ALA A 224 -7.80 -14.38 -6.01
CA ALA A 224 -7.60 -15.83 -5.88
C ALA A 224 -6.27 -16.27 -6.52
N ASN A 225 -5.96 -15.77 -7.73
CA ASN A 225 -4.71 -16.05 -8.43
C ASN A 225 -3.47 -15.52 -7.71
N LEU A 226 -3.56 -14.32 -7.12
CA LEU A 226 -2.49 -13.73 -6.31
C LEU A 226 -2.22 -14.58 -5.07
N LEU A 227 -3.27 -14.96 -4.35
CA LEU A 227 -3.17 -15.66 -3.07
C LEU A 227 -2.78 -17.13 -3.23
N ALA A 228 -3.12 -17.77 -4.36
CA ALA A 228 -2.66 -19.12 -4.70
C ALA A 228 -1.13 -19.21 -4.92
N ARG A 229 -0.48 -18.10 -5.28
CA ARG A 229 0.98 -18.07 -5.42
C ARG A 229 1.63 -18.03 -4.04
N LYS A 230 2.63 -18.88 -3.81
CA LYS A 230 3.43 -18.77 -2.58
C LYS A 230 4.08 -17.39 -2.51
N PRO A 231 4.13 -16.76 -1.31
CA PRO A 231 4.88 -15.53 -1.12
C PRO A 231 6.31 -15.70 -1.65
N GLN A 232 6.77 -14.80 -2.50
CA GLN A 232 8.18 -14.82 -2.91
C GLN A 232 9.03 -14.46 -1.70
N ARG A 233 9.76 -15.43 -1.18
CA ARG A 233 10.81 -15.18 -0.20
C ARG A 233 11.94 -14.48 -0.94
N PHE A 234 12.18 -13.22 -0.65
CA PHE A 234 13.41 -12.57 -1.04
C PHE A 234 14.51 -13.21 -0.21
N GLN A 235 15.24 -14.16 -0.78
CA GLN A 235 16.48 -14.63 -0.17
C GLN A 235 17.42 -13.43 -0.14
N CYS A 236 17.61 -12.86 1.05
CA CYS A 236 18.74 -11.99 1.28
C CYS A 236 19.96 -12.82 0.91
N ALA A 237 20.71 -12.40 -0.10
CA ALA A 237 21.99 -13.02 -0.45
C ALA A 237 22.95 -12.87 0.74
N LYS A 238 22.82 -13.77 1.72
CA LYS A 238 23.87 -14.00 2.70
C LYS A 238 25.02 -14.61 1.92
N ASN A 239 26.16 -13.92 1.93
CA ASN A 239 27.45 -14.32 1.37
C ASN A 239 27.61 -14.11 -0.14
N VAL A 240 27.76 -12.87 -0.58
CA VAL A 240 28.86 -12.60 -1.50
C VAL A 240 30.13 -12.58 -0.64
N SER A 241 30.73 -13.76 -0.46
CA SER A 241 32.11 -13.87 -0.03
C SER A 241 32.93 -13.00 -0.99
N ILE A 242 33.62 -11.99 -0.46
CA ILE A 242 34.63 -11.23 -1.19
C ILE A 242 35.77 -12.21 -1.43
N ALA A 243 35.61 -13.09 -2.39
CA ALA A 243 36.69 -13.91 -2.91
C ALA A 243 37.56 -12.99 -3.77
N GLN A 244 38.66 -12.58 -3.14
CA GLN A 244 39.95 -12.28 -3.75
C GLN A 244 39.90 -11.75 -5.21
N PHE A 245 39.78 -10.44 -5.35
CA PHE A 245 40.38 -9.78 -6.50
C PHE A 245 41.90 -9.82 -6.31
N THR A 246 42.53 -10.90 -6.77
CA THR A 246 43.97 -10.92 -7.05
C THR A 246 44.26 -9.87 -8.09
N LYS A 247 45.06 -8.86 -7.71
CA LYS A 247 45.58 -7.86 -8.65
C LYS A 247 46.27 -8.57 -9.87
N PRO A 248 45.94 -8.22 -11.10
CA PRO A 248 46.81 -8.56 -12.23
C PRO A 248 48.08 -7.69 -12.12
N ALA A 249 49.23 -8.35 -12.11
CA ALA A 249 50.52 -7.70 -12.24
C ALA A 249 50.68 -7.05 -13.63
N GLY A 250 51.10 -5.78 -13.65
CA GLY A 250 51.69 -5.15 -14.83
C GLY A 250 50.80 -4.29 -15.67
N MET A 251 50.73 -2.99 -15.35
CA MET A 251 50.50 -1.93 -16.35
C MET A 251 51.45 -0.76 -16.10
N PRO A 252 52.03 -0.18 -17.16
CA PRO A 252 53.07 0.84 -17.07
C PRO A 252 52.49 2.21 -16.67
N LYS A 253 53.36 2.99 -15.98
CA LYS A 253 53.08 4.36 -15.54
C LYS A 253 52.77 5.27 -16.74
N ALA A 254 51.59 5.83 -16.79
CA ALA A 254 51.25 6.94 -17.67
C ALA A 254 51.48 8.26 -16.95
N ASN A 255 52.17 9.18 -17.63
CA ASN A 255 52.63 10.49 -17.14
C ASN A 255 51.42 11.41 -16.80
N CYS A 256 51.54 12.06 -15.64
CA CYS A 256 50.73 13.23 -15.30
C CYS A 256 51.03 14.40 -16.23
N ILE A 257 50.05 14.85 -16.98
CA ILE A 257 50.03 16.18 -17.60
C ILE A 257 49.13 17.07 -16.75
N SER A 258 49.78 18.08 -16.14
CA SER A 258 49.09 19.11 -15.38
C SER A 258 48.36 20.08 -16.34
N VAL A 259 47.06 20.24 -16.20
CA VAL A 259 46.30 21.33 -16.84
C VAL A 259 45.97 22.39 -15.79
N LYS A 260 46.53 23.58 -16.02
CA LYS A 260 46.32 24.80 -15.23
C LYS A 260 44.86 25.25 -15.31
N LYS A 261 44.35 25.64 -14.13
CA LYS A 261 43.14 26.50 -13.99
C LYS A 261 43.32 27.79 -14.78
N GLN A 262 42.31 28.15 -15.55
CA GLN A 262 42.03 29.53 -15.96
C GLN A 262 40.69 29.94 -15.35
N GLU A 263 40.77 30.92 -14.48
CA GLU A 263 39.67 31.76 -14.04
C GLU A 263 39.27 32.68 -15.20
N ALA A 264 37.99 32.85 -15.43
CA ALA A 264 37.44 34.01 -16.15
C ALA A 264 36.15 34.44 -15.51
N ILE A 265 36.18 35.66 -15.08
CA ILE A 265 35.22 36.62 -14.61
C ILE A 265 34.24 36.96 -15.76
N MET A 266 32.94 36.87 -15.52
CA MET A 266 31.86 37.83 -15.73
C MET A 266 30.51 37.17 -15.42
#